data_317495d8f58b22eee66addc73838af3e
#
_entry.id   317495d8f58b22eee66addc73838af3e
#
_cell.length_a   1.000
_cell.length_b   1.000
_cell.length_c   1.000
_cell.angle_alpha   90.00
_cell.angle_beta   90.00
_cell.angle_gamma   90.00
#
_symmetry.space_group_name_H-M   'P 1'
#
loop_
_entity.id
_entity.type
_entity.pdbx_description
1 polymer ?
#
loop_
_entity_poly.entity_id
_entity_poly.type
_entity_poly.pdbx_seq_one_letter_code
_entity_poly.pdbx_strand_id
1 'polypeptide(L)'
;ADWETLSEHACFGGVQRFVRHPSAQIGLPMRFGLYLPPQALGAAPQRVPLLVYLAGLTCTEETFAIKAGAQRVAAELGLALLTPDTSPRGANVPGEADAWDFGVGAGFYLDATQPPWATHWRMESYLLHELLPQVAEHAPVDAARTGLFGHSMGGHGALTLALRHPGRFGSLSALAPICAPSDCPWGQKAFSGYLG
;
A
#
# COMPACT_ATOMS: atom_id res chain seq x y z
N ALA A 1 12.20 -13.41 2.64
CA ALA A 1 12.21 -12.12 1.94
C ALA A 1 13.38 -11.28 2.43
N ASP A 2 14.13 -10.68 1.52
CA ASP A 2 15.29 -9.84 1.86
C ASP A 2 14.79 -8.42 2.20
N TRP A 3 14.24 -8.28 3.41
CA TRP A 3 13.79 -6.98 3.90
C TRP A 3 14.98 -6.18 4.44
N GLU A 4 15.17 -5.00 3.90
CA GLU A 4 16.11 -4.02 4.40
C GLU A 4 15.33 -2.96 5.21
N THR A 5 15.55 -2.91 6.51
CA THR A 5 15.01 -1.85 7.35
C THR A 5 15.77 -0.56 7.11
N LEU A 6 15.10 0.41 6.46
CA LEU A 6 15.66 1.74 6.18
C LEU A 6 15.68 2.62 7.43
N SER A 7 14.64 2.52 8.24
CA SER A 7 14.55 3.20 9.54
C SER A 7 13.58 2.49 10.47
N GLU A 8 13.83 2.63 11.78
CA GLU A 8 12.99 2.09 12.84
C GLU A 8 12.93 3.09 14.00
N HIS A 9 11.74 3.39 14.45
CA HIS A 9 11.51 4.36 15.53
C HIS A 9 10.49 3.84 16.53
N ALA A 10 10.80 4.00 17.82
CA ALA A 10 9.81 3.77 18.88
C ALA A 10 8.65 4.75 18.73
N CYS A 11 7.42 4.26 18.79
CA CYS A 11 6.23 5.05 18.53
C CYS A 11 5.03 4.49 19.32
N PHE A 12 4.54 5.25 20.32
CA PHE A 12 3.42 4.88 21.19
C PHE A 12 3.55 3.47 21.82
N GLY A 13 4.74 3.13 22.30
CA GLY A 13 5.04 1.81 22.87
C GLY A 13 5.21 0.69 21.82
N GLY A 14 4.89 0.97 20.58
CA GLY A 14 5.13 0.14 19.42
C GLY A 14 6.35 0.59 18.63
N VAL A 15 6.45 0.14 17.36
CA VAL A 15 7.56 0.44 16.47
C VAL A 15 7.04 0.79 15.08
N GLN A 16 7.48 1.93 14.53
CA GLN A 16 7.29 2.29 13.13
C GLN A 16 8.54 1.94 12.35
N ARG A 17 8.41 1.10 11.33
CA ARG A 17 9.47 0.73 10.39
C ARG A 17 9.18 1.25 9.00
N PHE A 18 10.23 1.61 8.28
CA PHE A 18 10.22 1.75 6.82
C PHE A 18 11.17 0.73 6.23
N VAL A 19 10.67 -0.02 5.28
CA VAL A 19 11.33 -1.21 4.74
C VAL A 19 11.44 -1.09 3.23
N ARG A 20 12.58 -1.52 2.68
CA ARG A 20 12.78 -1.76 1.25
C ARG A 20 12.95 -3.25 1.02
N HIS A 21 12.38 -3.76 -0.07
CA HIS A 21 12.56 -5.15 -0.47
C HIS A 21 12.57 -5.29 -2.00
N PRO A 22 13.24 -6.29 -2.56
CA PRO A 22 13.10 -6.62 -3.96
C PRO A 22 11.69 -7.16 -4.22
N SER A 23 11.02 -6.64 -5.24
CA SER A 23 9.70 -7.12 -5.63
C SER A 23 9.78 -7.92 -6.94
N ALA A 24 9.31 -9.15 -6.90
CA ALA A 24 9.20 -9.99 -8.09
C ALA A 24 8.04 -9.55 -8.99
N GLN A 25 6.94 -9.05 -8.39
CA GLN A 25 5.78 -8.58 -9.16
C GLN A 25 6.07 -7.28 -9.91
N ILE A 26 6.82 -6.38 -9.30
CA ILE A 26 7.18 -5.09 -9.89
C ILE A 26 8.46 -5.20 -10.73
N GLY A 27 9.38 -6.11 -10.36
CA GLY A 27 10.71 -6.21 -10.97
C GLY A 27 11.69 -5.13 -10.53
N LEU A 28 11.37 -4.37 -9.50
CA LEU A 28 12.16 -3.28 -8.92
C LEU A 28 12.07 -3.32 -7.40
N PRO A 29 13.00 -2.69 -6.66
CA PRO A 29 12.83 -2.52 -5.23
C PRO A 29 11.58 -1.69 -4.91
N MET A 30 10.78 -2.18 -3.97
CA MET A 30 9.62 -1.49 -3.44
C MET A 30 9.81 -1.12 -1.98
N ARG A 31 9.02 -0.15 -1.51
CA ARG A 31 9.04 0.31 -0.11
C ARG A 31 7.66 0.22 0.52
N PHE A 32 7.65 0.03 1.82
CA PHE A 32 6.44 0.11 2.63
C PHE A 32 6.75 0.57 4.06
N GLY A 33 5.79 1.16 4.71
CA GLY A 33 5.79 1.42 6.14
C GLY A 33 5.04 0.32 6.89
N LEU A 34 5.55 -0.09 8.05
CA LEU A 34 4.90 -1.05 8.94
C LEU A 34 4.96 -0.54 10.37
N TYR A 35 3.81 -0.28 10.96
CA TYR A 35 3.68 -0.04 12.39
C TYR A 35 3.25 -1.33 13.10
N LEU A 36 4.00 -1.70 14.12
CA LEU A 36 3.68 -2.82 15.01
C LEU A 36 3.30 -2.26 16.40
N PRO A 37 2.09 -2.54 16.90
CA PRO A 37 1.67 -2.08 18.21
C PRO A 37 2.40 -2.83 19.35
N PRO A 38 2.36 -2.32 20.60
CA PRO A 38 3.04 -2.97 21.73
C PRO A 38 2.71 -4.46 21.88
N GLN A 39 1.46 -4.85 21.60
CA GLN A 39 0.97 -6.23 21.73
C GLN A 39 1.68 -7.20 20.76
N ALA A 40 2.21 -6.68 19.67
CA ALA A 40 2.94 -7.44 18.65
C ALA A 40 4.45 -7.54 18.95
N LEU A 41 4.92 -6.99 20.08
CA LEU A 41 6.33 -6.91 20.44
C LEU A 41 6.62 -7.69 21.73
N GLY A 42 7.90 -7.76 22.12
CA GLY A 42 8.35 -8.39 23.37
C GLY A 42 8.63 -9.89 23.24
N ALA A 43 8.75 -10.57 24.38
CA ALA A 43 9.17 -11.98 24.46
C ALA A 43 8.08 -12.98 23.99
N ALA A 44 6.81 -12.56 24.02
CA ALA A 44 5.66 -13.37 23.58
C ALA A 44 4.73 -12.54 22.70
N PRO A 45 5.15 -12.22 21.45
CA PRO A 45 4.39 -11.36 20.57
C PRO A 45 3.06 -12.03 20.17
N GLN A 46 1.98 -11.25 20.22
CA GLN A 46 0.68 -11.68 19.72
C GLN A 46 0.55 -11.39 18.23
N ARG A 47 -0.13 -12.27 17.49
CA ARG A 47 -0.54 -11.94 16.12
C ARG A 47 -1.74 -10.99 16.20
N VAL A 48 -1.55 -9.78 15.67
CA VAL A 48 -2.52 -8.69 15.72
C VAL A 48 -3.21 -8.51 14.37
N PRO A 49 -4.42 -7.93 14.32
CA PRO A 49 -5.05 -7.57 13.06
C PRO A 49 -4.19 -6.60 12.26
N LEU A 50 -4.26 -6.70 10.94
CA LEU A 50 -3.56 -5.83 10.01
C LEU A 50 -4.54 -4.86 9.35
N LEU A 51 -4.24 -3.57 9.38
CA LEU A 51 -4.98 -2.54 8.68
C LEU A 51 -4.09 -1.96 7.58
N VAL A 52 -4.48 -2.15 6.34
CA VAL A 52 -3.73 -1.69 5.15
C VAL A 52 -4.28 -0.35 4.70
N TYR A 53 -3.42 0.66 4.64
CA TYR A 53 -3.77 1.98 4.12
C TYR A 53 -3.22 2.18 2.72
N LEU A 54 -4.08 2.61 1.81
CA LEU A 54 -3.73 2.99 0.45
C LEU A 54 -3.74 4.52 0.31
N ALA A 55 -2.60 5.09 -0.05
CA ALA A 55 -2.43 6.53 -0.15
C ALA A 55 -2.93 7.09 -1.49
N GLY A 56 -3.15 8.40 -1.53
CA GLY A 56 -3.55 9.14 -2.71
C GLY A 56 -2.40 9.46 -3.66
N LEU A 57 -2.72 10.19 -4.74
CA LEU A 57 -1.76 10.66 -5.73
C LEU A 57 -0.59 11.40 -5.09
N THR A 58 0.61 11.19 -5.61
CA THR A 58 1.89 11.80 -5.19
C THR A 58 2.43 11.33 -3.83
N CYS A 59 1.66 10.57 -3.07
CA CYS A 59 2.10 10.07 -1.77
C CYS A 59 3.12 8.93 -1.90
N THR A 60 3.80 8.68 -0.79
CA THR A 60 4.72 7.56 -0.60
C THR A 60 4.27 6.70 0.58
N GLU A 61 5.01 5.64 0.87
CA GLU A 61 4.85 4.79 2.05
C GLU A 61 4.94 5.56 3.39
N GLU A 62 5.59 6.72 3.40
CA GLU A 62 5.81 7.53 4.59
C GLU A 62 4.67 8.50 4.89
N THR A 63 3.93 8.93 3.86
CA THR A 63 3.00 10.06 3.96
C THR A 63 1.95 9.87 5.06
N PHE A 64 1.32 8.70 5.12
CA PHE A 64 0.32 8.41 6.15
C PHE A 64 0.92 8.36 7.56
N ALA A 65 2.07 7.70 7.71
CA ALA A 65 2.75 7.57 8.99
C ALA A 65 3.13 8.94 9.58
N ILE A 66 3.52 9.88 8.71
CA ILE A 66 3.93 11.24 9.12
C ILE A 66 2.72 12.13 9.44
N LYS A 67 1.64 12.02 8.66
CA LYS A 67 0.55 13.02 8.68
C LYS A 67 -0.72 12.60 9.42
N ALA A 68 -1.04 11.30 9.45
CA ALA A 68 -2.34 10.85 9.94
C ALA A 68 -2.44 10.74 11.47
N GLY A 69 -1.32 10.58 12.17
CA GLY A 69 -1.32 10.38 13.64
C GLY A 69 -2.04 9.11 14.10
N ALA A 70 -2.16 8.12 13.22
CA ALA A 70 -2.95 6.90 13.47
C ALA A 70 -2.30 5.93 14.46
N GLN A 71 -0.97 6.01 14.66
CA GLN A 71 -0.22 5.04 15.48
C GLN A 71 -0.70 5.02 16.93
N ARG A 72 -1.11 6.15 17.50
CA ARG A 72 -1.61 6.20 18.87
C ARG A 72 -2.85 5.32 19.05
N VAL A 73 -3.84 5.49 18.19
CA VAL A 73 -5.07 4.70 18.22
C VAL A 73 -4.80 3.24 17.86
N ALA A 74 -3.90 2.99 16.91
CA ALA A 74 -3.48 1.64 16.55
C ALA A 74 -2.81 0.91 17.73
N ALA A 75 -1.98 1.62 18.51
CA ALA A 75 -1.39 1.07 19.74
C ALA A 75 -2.45 0.71 20.79
N GLU A 76 -3.41 1.60 21.02
CA GLU A 76 -4.52 1.40 21.97
C GLU A 76 -5.39 0.19 21.58
N LEU A 77 -5.67 0.02 20.28
CA LEU A 77 -6.53 -1.04 19.75
C LEU A 77 -5.77 -2.34 19.42
N GLY A 78 -4.45 -2.35 19.49
CA GLY A 78 -3.64 -3.52 19.12
C GLY A 78 -3.68 -3.83 17.61
N LEU A 79 -3.61 -2.79 16.76
CA LEU A 79 -3.64 -2.93 15.30
C LEU A 79 -2.26 -2.67 14.69
N ALA A 80 -1.82 -3.52 13.77
CA ALA A 80 -0.71 -3.21 12.89
C ALA A 80 -1.20 -2.36 11.71
N LEU A 81 -0.35 -1.42 11.25
CA LEU A 81 -0.64 -0.59 10.08
C LEU A 81 0.38 -0.86 8.99
N LEU A 82 -0.08 -1.14 7.78
CA LEU A 82 0.75 -1.33 6.59
C LEU A 82 0.47 -0.21 5.58
N THR A 83 1.52 0.46 5.12
CA THR A 83 1.43 1.56 4.16
C THR A 83 2.38 1.29 2.99
N PRO A 84 1.92 0.69 1.89
CA PRO A 84 2.74 0.50 0.70
C PRO A 84 2.99 1.83 -0.02
N ASP A 85 4.07 1.90 -0.82
CA ASP A 85 4.25 2.99 -1.79
C ASP A 85 3.11 2.97 -2.83
N THR A 86 2.91 4.07 -3.51
CA THR A 86 1.79 4.28 -4.44
C THR A 86 2.10 3.89 -5.88
N SER A 87 3.35 3.60 -6.19
CA SER A 87 3.81 3.16 -7.52
C SER A 87 5.20 2.55 -7.46
N PRO A 88 5.66 1.89 -8.53
CA PRO A 88 7.09 1.70 -8.78
C PRO A 88 7.82 3.04 -8.86
N ARG A 89 9.14 3.03 -8.59
CA ARG A 89 10.03 4.18 -8.74
C ARG A 89 11.34 3.74 -9.34
N GLY A 90 11.88 4.57 -10.27
CA GLY A 90 13.15 4.29 -10.91
C GLY A 90 13.10 3.18 -11.97
N ALA A 91 11.96 3.02 -12.62
CA ALA A 91 11.80 2.10 -13.75
C ALA A 91 12.54 2.59 -15.01
N ASN A 92 12.87 3.88 -15.07
CA ASN A 92 13.45 4.55 -16.21
C ASN A 92 12.58 4.46 -17.49
N VAL A 93 11.26 4.38 -17.29
CA VAL A 93 10.30 4.46 -18.38
C VAL A 93 10.18 5.93 -18.81
N PRO A 94 10.33 6.24 -20.11
CA PRO A 94 10.15 7.59 -20.59
C PRO A 94 8.77 8.16 -20.18
N GLY A 95 8.77 9.34 -19.56
CA GLY A 95 7.55 9.99 -19.10
C GLY A 95 7.04 9.56 -17.74
N GLU A 96 7.72 8.64 -17.03
CA GLU A 96 7.23 8.13 -15.73
C GLU A 96 7.09 9.20 -14.64
N ALA A 97 7.82 10.31 -14.76
CA ALA A 97 7.82 11.42 -13.81
C ALA A 97 7.35 12.75 -14.40
N ASP A 98 6.76 12.75 -15.60
CA ASP A 98 6.38 13.99 -16.29
C ASP A 98 5.11 14.62 -15.73
N ALA A 99 4.27 13.84 -15.07
CA ALA A 99 3.00 14.31 -14.53
C ALA A 99 2.77 13.80 -13.10
N TRP A 100 2.20 14.63 -12.25
CA TRP A 100 1.90 14.28 -10.85
C TRP A 100 0.74 13.26 -10.71
N ASP A 101 -0.10 13.15 -11.72
CA ASP A 101 -1.31 12.32 -11.75
C ASP A 101 -1.17 11.06 -12.63
N PHE A 102 0.05 10.75 -13.09
CA PHE A 102 0.32 9.56 -13.90
C PHE A 102 1.78 9.08 -13.73
N GLY A 103 2.03 7.79 -13.76
CA GLY A 103 3.36 7.23 -13.58
C GLY A 103 3.77 7.13 -12.11
N VAL A 104 4.87 7.80 -11.75
CA VAL A 104 5.40 7.81 -10.39
C VAL A 104 4.42 8.49 -9.43
N GLY A 105 4.10 7.81 -8.33
CA GLY A 105 3.12 8.28 -7.34
C GLY A 105 1.66 8.14 -7.76
N ALA A 106 1.37 7.45 -8.85
CA ALA A 106 0.05 7.39 -9.48
C ALA A 106 -0.27 6.00 -10.08
N GLY A 107 0.02 4.93 -9.35
CA GLY A 107 -0.19 3.55 -9.83
C GLY A 107 -1.63 3.06 -9.83
N PHE A 108 -2.58 3.80 -9.23
CA PHE A 108 -4.01 3.49 -9.16
C PHE A 108 -4.35 2.09 -8.64
N TYR A 109 -3.38 1.40 -8.02
CA TYR A 109 -3.55 0.05 -7.43
C TYR A 109 -4.12 -0.97 -8.42
N LEU A 110 -3.72 -0.85 -9.68
CA LEU A 110 -4.08 -1.75 -10.78
C LEU A 110 -2.82 -2.39 -11.38
N ASP A 111 -3.02 -3.40 -12.22
CA ASP A 111 -1.98 -3.97 -13.07
C ASP A 111 -2.15 -3.41 -14.49
N ALA A 112 -1.15 -2.66 -14.95
CA ALA A 112 -1.14 -2.11 -16.30
C ALA A 112 -1.04 -3.22 -17.36
N THR A 113 -1.74 -3.04 -18.46
CA THR A 113 -1.74 -3.97 -19.61
C THR A 113 -1.03 -3.42 -20.83
N GLN A 114 -0.78 -2.11 -20.85
CA GLN A 114 -0.18 -1.43 -22.01
C GLN A 114 1.32 -1.21 -21.82
N PRO A 115 2.14 -1.47 -22.87
CA PRO A 115 3.53 -1.06 -22.86
C PRO A 115 3.67 0.47 -22.84
N PRO A 116 4.71 1.04 -22.20
CA PRO A 116 5.76 0.34 -21.44
C PRO A 116 5.38 0.03 -19.97
N TRP A 117 4.19 0.42 -19.52
CA TRP A 117 3.75 0.39 -18.13
C TRP A 117 3.55 -1.03 -17.60
N ALA A 118 3.07 -1.96 -18.44
CA ALA A 118 2.74 -3.33 -18.03
C ALA A 118 3.89 -4.11 -17.39
N THR A 119 5.14 -3.69 -17.61
CA THR A 119 6.31 -4.37 -17.03
C THR A 119 6.42 -4.13 -15.53
N HIS A 120 6.15 -2.91 -15.07
CA HIS A 120 6.44 -2.51 -13.69
C HIS A 120 5.21 -1.99 -12.91
N TRP A 121 4.22 -1.38 -13.58
CA TRP A 121 3.01 -0.86 -12.90
C TRP A 121 2.00 -1.98 -12.63
N ARG A 122 2.32 -2.83 -11.63
CA ARG A 122 1.55 -4.01 -11.26
C ARG A 122 1.19 -3.99 -9.77
N MET A 123 0.57 -2.89 -9.36
CA MET A 123 0.32 -2.61 -7.95
C MET A 123 -0.73 -3.54 -7.32
N GLU A 124 -1.73 -4.02 -8.08
CA GLU A 124 -2.70 -5.00 -7.59
C GLU A 124 -2.00 -6.34 -7.27
N SER A 125 -1.25 -6.90 -8.23
CA SER A 125 -0.48 -8.13 -8.04
C SER A 125 0.55 -7.99 -6.92
N TYR A 126 1.24 -6.86 -6.86
CA TYR A 126 2.20 -6.58 -5.79
C TYR A 126 1.56 -6.66 -4.41
N LEU A 127 0.43 -5.98 -4.21
CA LEU A 127 -0.25 -5.96 -2.93
C LEU A 127 -0.77 -7.35 -2.54
N LEU A 128 -1.52 -7.99 -3.44
CA LEU A 128 -2.30 -9.20 -3.11
C LEU A 128 -1.45 -10.47 -3.10
N HIS A 129 -0.47 -10.56 -3.99
CA HIS A 129 0.28 -11.79 -4.22
C HIS A 129 1.72 -11.74 -3.72
N GLU A 130 2.19 -10.57 -3.29
CA GLU A 130 3.56 -10.44 -2.77
C GLU A 130 3.61 -9.77 -1.40
N LEU A 131 3.21 -8.49 -1.28
CA LEU A 131 3.41 -7.75 -0.03
C LEU A 131 2.59 -8.32 1.14
N LEU A 132 1.29 -8.52 0.96
CA LEU A 132 0.44 -9.06 2.04
C LEU A 132 0.88 -10.45 2.51
N PRO A 133 1.19 -11.42 1.62
CA PRO A 133 1.76 -12.70 2.03
C PRO A 133 3.09 -12.56 2.78
N GLN A 134 4.01 -11.71 2.31
CA GLN A 134 5.30 -11.49 2.98
C GLN A 134 5.13 -10.88 4.38
N VAL A 135 4.25 -9.88 4.53
CA VAL A 135 3.97 -9.27 5.84
C VAL A 135 3.37 -10.30 6.80
N ALA A 136 2.46 -11.16 6.33
CA ALA A 136 1.86 -12.22 7.14
C ALA A 136 2.89 -13.29 7.58
N GLU A 137 3.91 -13.54 6.78
CA GLU A 137 4.97 -14.49 7.09
C GLU A 137 6.04 -13.92 8.03
N HIS A 138 6.43 -12.64 7.83
CA HIS A 138 7.60 -12.05 8.50
C HIS A 138 7.27 -11.11 9.66
N ALA A 139 6.00 -10.79 9.87
CA ALA A 139 5.54 -9.94 10.96
C ALA A 139 4.49 -10.66 11.82
N PRO A 140 4.35 -10.29 13.09
CA PRO A 140 3.36 -10.87 13.99
C PRO A 140 1.95 -10.30 13.71
N VAL A 141 1.44 -10.51 12.50
CA VAL A 141 0.11 -10.10 12.07
C VAL A 141 -0.77 -11.31 11.73
N ASP A 142 -2.07 -11.15 11.92
CA ASP A 142 -3.06 -12.16 11.58
C ASP A 142 -3.66 -11.86 10.21
N ALA A 143 -3.23 -12.60 9.19
CA ALA A 143 -3.67 -12.42 7.81
C ALA A 143 -5.20 -12.60 7.62
N ALA A 144 -5.85 -13.40 8.49
CA ALA A 144 -7.31 -13.60 8.42
C ALA A 144 -8.10 -12.38 8.93
N ARG A 145 -7.44 -11.49 9.68
CA ARG A 145 -8.02 -10.24 10.19
C ARG A 145 -7.36 -9.04 9.52
N THR A 146 -7.44 -8.99 8.18
CA THR A 146 -6.92 -7.87 7.39
C THR A 146 -8.05 -6.94 6.96
N GLY A 147 -7.95 -5.67 7.34
CA GLY A 147 -8.82 -4.59 6.85
C GLY A 147 -8.12 -3.73 5.81
N LEU A 148 -8.91 -3.07 4.97
CA LEU A 148 -8.41 -2.21 3.90
C LEU A 148 -9.08 -0.84 3.97
N PHE A 149 -8.30 0.24 3.90
CA PHE A 149 -8.82 1.59 3.78
C PHE A 149 -7.88 2.45 2.93
N GLY A 150 -8.40 3.56 2.45
CA GLY A 150 -7.60 4.45 1.62
C GLY A 150 -8.24 5.82 1.42
N HIS A 151 -7.46 6.75 0.91
CA HIS A 151 -7.87 8.12 0.63
C HIS A 151 -7.64 8.47 -0.83
N SER A 152 -8.59 9.17 -1.46
CA SER A 152 -8.49 9.68 -2.84
C SER A 152 -8.26 8.53 -3.85
N MET A 153 -7.12 8.52 -4.58
CA MET A 153 -6.70 7.40 -5.43
C MET A 153 -6.63 6.09 -4.63
N GLY A 154 -6.15 6.14 -3.37
CA GLY A 154 -6.11 4.98 -2.49
C GLY A 154 -7.49 4.54 -2.01
N GLY A 155 -8.45 5.46 -1.88
CA GLY A 155 -9.86 5.13 -1.64
C GLY A 155 -10.47 4.38 -2.82
N HIS A 156 -10.17 4.79 -4.05
CA HIS A 156 -10.49 4.03 -5.27
C HIS A 156 -9.86 2.63 -5.23
N GLY A 157 -8.56 2.55 -4.93
CA GLY A 157 -7.86 1.27 -4.82
C GLY A 157 -8.48 0.35 -3.79
N ALA A 158 -8.86 0.87 -2.62
CA ALA A 158 -9.52 0.10 -1.57
C ALA A 158 -10.86 -0.47 -2.05
N LEU A 159 -11.69 0.35 -2.71
CA LEU A 159 -12.96 -0.10 -3.30
C LEU A 159 -12.74 -1.18 -4.35
N THR A 160 -11.86 -0.94 -5.32
CA THR A 160 -11.60 -1.88 -6.42
C THR A 160 -11.07 -3.22 -5.92
N LEU A 161 -10.04 -3.20 -5.06
CA LEU A 161 -9.45 -4.43 -4.54
C LEU A 161 -10.43 -5.25 -3.71
N ALA A 162 -11.20 -4.59 -2.82
CA ALA A 162 -12.17 -5.32 -1.98
C ALA A 162 -13.34 -5.89 -2.79
N LEU A 163 -13.84 -5.15 -3.79
CA LEU A 163 -14.96 -5.61 -4.63
C LEU A 163 -14.55 -6.70 -5.64
N ARG A 164 -13.33 -6.60 -6.18
CA ARG A 164 -12.80 -7.63 -7.11
C ARG A 164 -12.36 -8.92 -6.41
N HIS A 165 -12.05 -8.84 -5.12
CA HIS A 165 -11.57 -9.97 -4.31
C HIS A 165 -12.45 -10.17 -3.07
N PRO A 166 -13.73 -10.57 -3.25
CA PRO A 166 -14.69 -10.71 -2.15
C PRO A 166 -14.18 -11.73 -1.12
N GLY A 167 -14.32 -11.38 0.16
CA GLY A 167 -13.85 -12.21 1.27
C GLY A 167 -12.36 -12.08 1.60
N ARG A 168 -11.58 -11.31 0.82
CA ARG A 168 -10.16 -11.10 1.09
C ARG A 168 -9.91 -10.17 2.27
N PHE A 169 -10.79 -9.21 2.49
CA PHE A 169 -10.69 -8.20 3.54
C PHE A 169 -11.89 -8.24 4.47
N GLY A 170 -11.64 -8.16 5.78
CA GLY A 170 -12.69 -8.18 6.80
C GLY A 170 -13.38 -6.82 6.99
N SER A 171 -12.76 -5.73 6.53
CA SER A 171 -13.33 -4.38 6.58
C SER A 171 -12.83 -3.54 5.41
N LEU A 172 -13.66 -2.56 5.03
CA LEU A 172 -13.38 -1.64 3.93
C LEU A 172 -13.82 -0.23 4.34
N SER A 173 -12.92 0.76 4.17
CA SER A 173 -13.25 2.18 4.29
C SER A 173 -12.61 2.97 3.16
N ALA A 174 -13.37 3.86 2.55
CA ALA A 174 -12.87 4.72 1.48
C ALA A 174 -13.18 6.18 1.83
N LEU A 175 -12.11 6.98 1.98
CA LEU A 175 -12.17 8.39 2.32
C LEU A 175 -11.97 9.22 1.06
N ALA A 176 -12.95 10.07 0.74
CA ALA A 176 -12.93 10.91 -0.47
C ALA A 176 -12.39 10.15 -1.72
N PRO A 177 -12.93 8.95 -2.04
CA PRO A 177 -12.41 8.12 -3.11
C PRO A 177 -12.65 8.74 -4.48
N ILE A 178 -11.76 8.44 -5.44
CA ILE A 178 -12.08 8.58 -6.86
C ILE A 178 -13.05 7.43 -7.20
N CYS A 179 -14.35 7.60 -6.91
CA CYS A 179 -15.32 6.52 -6.98
C CYS A 179 -15.91 6.31 -8.38
N ALA A 180 -15.75 7.28 -9.27
CA ALA A 180 -16.13 7.19 -10.68
C ALA A 180 -14.94 7.58 -11.57
N PRO A 181 -13.87 6.75 -11.63
CA PRO A 181 -12.64 7.11 -12.32
C PRO A 181 -12.84 7.31 -13.83
N SER A 182 -13.76 6.61 -14.46
CA SER A 182 -14.09 6.82 -15.87
C SER A 182 -14.73 8.18 -16.17
N ASP A 183 -15.29 8.85 -15.14
CA ASP A 183 -15.98 10.11 -15.26
C ASP A 183 -15.18 11.30 -14.73
N CYS A 184 -13.90 11.09 -14.40
CA CYS A 184 -13.03 12.17 -13.96
C CYS A 184 -11.69 12.16 -14.72
N PRO A 185 -11.04 13.35 -14.90
CA PRO A 185 -9.81 13.46 -15.69
C PRO A 185 -8.67 12.56 -15.22
N TRP A 186 -8.49 12.40 -13.91
CA TRP A 186 -7.41 11.58 -13.35
C TRP A 186 -7.57 10.10 -13.67
N GLY A 187 -8.76 9.57 -13.51
CA GLY A 187 -9.04 8.18 -13.83
C GLY A 187 -9.03 7.91 -15.33
N GLN A 188 -9.58 8.82 -16.15
CA GLN A 188 -9.53 8.72 -17.60
C GLN A 188 -8.09 8.67 -18.10
N LYS A 189 -7.23 9.55 -17.61
CA LYS A 189 -5.80 9.57 -17.94
C LYS A 189 -5.10 8.27 -17.54
N ALA A 190 -5.32 7.83 -16.29
CA ALA A 190 -4.72 6.60 -15.78
C ALA A 190 -5.17 5.36 -16.57
N PHE A 191 -6.46 5.20 -16.79
CA PHE A 191 -7.01 4.04 -17.48
C PHE A 191 -6.61 4.00 -18.95
N SER A 192 -6.68 5.13 -19.66
CA SER A 192 -6.20 5.20 -21.04
C SER A 192 -4.71 4.89 -21.16
N GLY A 193 -3.90 5.36 -20.22
CA GLY A 193 -2.45 5.12 -20.26
C GLY A 193 -2.07 3.70 -19.84
N TYR A 194 -2.69 3.15 -18.79
CA TYR A 194 -2.32 1.84 -18.26
C TYR A 194 -3.06 0.68 -18.91
N LEU A 195 -4.31 0.89 -19.33
CA LEU A 195 -5.19 -0.20 -19.80
C LEU A 195 -5.55 -0.10 -21.28
N GLY A 196 -5.40 1.06 -21.92
CA GLY A 196 -5.72 1.31 -23.33
C GLY A 196 -7.10 1.88 -23.57
#